data_7497915ecc2b0f233c0e40253436e8d5
#
_entry.id   7497915ecc2b0f233c0e40253436e8d5
#
_cell.length_a   1.000
_cell.length_b   1.000
_cell.length_c   1.000
_cell.angle_alpha   90.00
_cell.angle_beta   90.00
_cell.angle_gamma   90.00
#
_symmetry.space_group_name_H-M   'P 1'
#
loop_
_entity.id
_entity.type
_entity.pdbx_description
1 polymer ?
#
loop_
_entity_poly.entity_id
_entity_poly.type
_entity_poly.pdbx_seq_one_letter_code
_entity_poly.pdbx_strand_id
1 'polypeptide(L)'
;MLEADANGERLPMPDLTEPVEDPGPQIDRADELREKWQTERGQVWEVGRHRLMCGDAREQVDIETLLLLERPALMMTDPPYGLNKRMAGGTWGLAYRHSDMDEWDYVVPQETLDNLQSYTSNAIIWGGNHYYMKPSRCWLIWKKPYLPTLSDVELAWTTFDKPSKCYENSRQPFDGHPTSKPLGLLVWCLTNYATGDIFDPFLGSGTTMVAAEQLGRICYGMEIEPKYVAVTLERMSGMGLEPKLAGR
;
A
#
# COMPACT_ATOMS: atom_id res chain seq x y z
N MET A 1 -6.19 -5.71 -23.40
CA MET A 1 -6.80 -6.92 -24.00
C MET A 1 -7.41 -7.67 -22.83
N LEU A 2 -8.72 -7.89 -22.85
CA LEU A 2 -9.42 -8.67 -21.83
C LEU A 2 -9.00 -10.14 -22.01
N GLU A 3 -8.56 -10.77 -20.93
CA GLU A 3 -8.13 -12.17 -20.95
C GLU A 3 -9.35 -13.08 -21.18
N ALA A 4 -9.16 -14.07 -22.04
CA ALA A 4 -10.07 -15.17 -22.22
C ALA A 4 -9.52 -16.41 -21.48
N ASP A 5 -10.40 -17.30 -21.02
CA ASP A 5 -10.01 -18.58 -20.45
C ASP A 5 -9.33 -19.50 -21.49
N ALA A 6 -8.90 -20.68 -21.07
CA ALA A 6 -8.25 -21.65 -21.94
C ALA A 6 -9.13 -22.12 -23.13
N ASN A 7 -10.42 -21.82 -23.13
CA ASN A 7 -11.40 -22.14 -24.19
C ASN A 7 -11.74 -20.94 -25.05
N GLY A 8 -11.15 -19.76 -24.81
CA GLY A 8 -11.42 -18.53 -25.55
C GLY A 8 -12.71 -17.81 -25.13
N GLU A 9 -13.36 -18.25 -24.05
CA GLU A 9 -14.50 -17.55 -23.48
C GLU A 9 -14.05 -16.39 -22.59
N ARG A 10 -14.70 -15.23 -22.73
CA ARG A 10 -14.45 -14.10 -21.83
C ARG A 10 -14.83 -14.52 -20.42
N LEU A 11 -13.86 -14.46 -19.50
CA LEU A 11 -14.18 -14.57 -18.08
C LEU A 11 -15.26 -13.52 -17.75
N PRO A 12 -16.34 -13.90 -17.06
CA PRO A 12 -17.34 -12.95 -16.64
C PRO A 12 -16.64 -11.89 -15.78
N MET A 13 -16.74 -10.63 -16.21
CA MET A 13 -16.37 -9.51 -15.33
C MET A 13 -17.16 -9.74 -14.04
N PRO A 14 -16.51 -9.68 -12.86
CA PRO A 14 -17.28 -9.64 -11.64
C PRO A 14 -18.30 -8.53 -11.78
N ASP A 15 -19.53 -8.81 -11.43
CA ASP A 15 -20.62 -7.83 -11.41
C ASP A 15 -20.15 -6.74 -10.42
N LEU A 16 -19.54 -5.70 -10.95
CA LEU A 16 -19.13 -4.53 -10.18
C LEU A 16 -20.44 -3.81 -9.86
N THR A 17 -21.13 -4.31 -8.84
CA THR A 17 -22.00 -3.45 -8.03
C THR A 17 -21.23 -2.16 -7.83
N GLU A 18 -21.88 -1.01 -7.98
CA GLU A 18 -21.25 0.31 -7.94
C GLU A 18 -20.12 0.34 -6.91
N PRO A 19 -18.90 0.78 -7.30
CA PRO A 19 -17.75 0.68 -6.41
C PRO A 19 -18.11 1.36 -5.09
N VAL A 20 -17.99 0.61 -4.00
CA VAL A 20 -18.27 1.15 -2.66
C VAL A 20 -17.37 2.36 -2.48
N GLU A 21 -18.01 3.49 -2.15
CA GLU A 21 -17.32 4.77 -2.03
C GLU A 21 -16.29 4.70 -0.91
N ASP A 22 -15.05 5.06 -1.21
CA ASP A 22 -13.99 5.13 -0.22
C ASP A 22 -14.18 6.37 0.66
N PRO A 23 -14.39 6.23 1.97
CA PRO A 23 -14.55 7.39 2.88
C PRO A 23 -13.26 8.20 3.05
N GLY A 24 -12.15 7.72 2.51
CA GLY A 24 -10.83 8.30 2.70
C GLY A 24 -10.20 8.00 4.06
N PRO A 25 -8.88 8.18 4.18
CA PRO A 25 -8.16 7.98 5.43
C PRO A 25 -8.43 9.15 6.40
N GLN A 26 -8.91 8.84 7.61
CA GLN A 26 -9.16 9.83 8.66
C GLN A 26 -7.92 9.96 9.58
N ILE A 27 -6.80 10.39 9.00
CA ILE A 27 -5.48 10.44 9.69
C ILE A 27 -5.48 11.45 10.85
N ASP A 28 -6.22 12.54 10.72
CA ASP A 28 -6.42 13.56 11.75
C ASP A 28 -7.09 13.01 13.03
N ARG A 29 -7.79 11.88 12.92
CA ARG A 29 -8.45 11.17 14.01
C ARG A 29 -7.71 9.90 14.46
N ALA A 30 -6.47 9.71 14.05
CA ALA A 30 -5.75 8.45 14.25
C ALA A 30 -5.67 8.01 15.73
N ASP A 31 -5.46 8.95 16.66
CA ASP A 31 -5.38 8.64 18.09
C ASP A 31 -6.77 8.27 18.66
N GLU A 32 -7.83 8.99 18.28
CA GLU A 32 -9.22 8.64 18.63
C GLU A 32 -9.59 7.25 18.11
N LEU A 33 -9.22 6.96 16.85
CA LEU A 33 -9.51 5.67 16.23
C LEU A 33 -8.71 4.53 16.89
N ARG A 34 -7.49 4.78 17.32
CA ARG A 34 -6.73 3.81 18.11
C ARG A 34 -7.43 3.45 19.41
N GLU A 35 -7.99 4.44 20.12
CA GLU A 35 -8.77 4.19 21.31
C GLU A 35 -10.06 3.41 21.01
N LYS A 36 -10.75 3.72 19.90
CA LYS A 36 -11.96 3.01 19.47
C LYS A 36 -11.68 1.55 19.16
N TRP A 37 -10.67 1.27 18.36
CA TRP A 37 -10.37 -0.07 17.85
C TRP A 37 -9.47 -0.88 18.79
N GLN A 38 -8.86 -0.26 19.81
CA GLN A 38 -7.92 -0.88 20.76
C GLN A 38 -6.79 -1.63 20.05
N THR A 39 -6.23 -1.00 18.99
CA THR A 39 -5.18 -1.61 18.19
C THR A 39 -3.85 -1.64 18.92
N GLU A 40 -3.19 -2.81 18.88
CA GLU A 40 -1.89 -3.07 19.54
C GLU A 40 -1.00 -3.94 18.64
N ARG A 41 0.32 -3.86 18.89
CA ARG A 41 1.30 -4.73 18.22
C ARG A 41 0.97 -6.21 18.43
N GLY A 42 1.20 -7.00 17.39
CA GLY A 42 0.93 -8.44 17.34
C GLY A 42 -0.51 -8.81 16.99
N GLN A 43 -1.44 -7.88 16.98
CA GLN A 43 -2.83 -8.17 16.60
C GLN A 43 -2.97 -8.44 15.10
N VAL A 44 -3.77 -9.47 14.78
CA VAL A 44 -4.21 -9.79 13.42
C VAL A 44 -5.70 -9.58 13.32
N TRP A 45 -6.15 -8.92 12.28
CA TRP A 45 -7.54 -8.61 11.99
C TRP A 45 -7.98 -9.24 10.67
N GLU A 46 -9.14 -9.86 10.67
CA GLU A 46 -9.89 -10.22 9.47
C GLU A 46 -10.82 -9.08 9.09
N VAL A 47 -10.67 -8.56 7.87
CA VAL A 47 -11.42 -7.41 7.35
C VAL A 47 -12.12 -7.85 6.07
N GLY A 48 -13.34 -8.36 6.20
CA GLY A 48 -13.99 -9.06 5.09
C GLY A 48 -13.13 -10.25 4.63
N ARG A 49 -12.62 -10.19 3.40
CA ARG A 49 -11.70 -11.19 2.83
C ARG A 49 -10.22 -10.91 3.09
N HIS A 50 -9.90 -9.72 3.58
CA HIS A 50 -8.51 -9.28 3.78
C HIS A 50 -7.99 -9.69 5.16
N ARG A 51 -6.66 -9.66 5.29
CA ARG A 51 -5.98 -9.77 6.59
C ARG A 51 -5.11 -8.54 6.82
N LEU A 52 -5.18 -8.00 8.02
CA LEU A 52 -4.40 -6.85 8.46
C LEU A 52 -3.69 -7.20 9.75
N MET A 53 -2.38 -6.97 9.81
CA MET A 53 -1.59 -7.19 11.01
C MET A 53 -0.96 -5.89 11.50
N CYS A 54 -1.05 -5.65 12.80
CA CYS A 54 -0.21 -4.67 13.46
C CYS A 54 1.14 -5.30 13.78
N GLY A 55 2.08 -5.26 12.84
CA GLY A 55 3.33 -6.02 12.88
C GLY A 55 4.52 -5.27 12.31
N ASP A 56 5.68 -5.90 12.40
CA ASP A 56 6.94 -5.37 11.87
C ASP A 56 7.38 -6.18 10.65
N ALA A 57 7.44 -5.54 9.50
CA ALA A 57 7.85 -6.17 8.23
C ALA A 57 9.31 -6.67 8.22
N ARG A 58 10.10 -6.36 9.26
CA ARG A 58 11.44 -6.90 9.47
C ARG A 58 11.44 -8.25 10.18
N GLU A 59 10.33 -8.57 10.86
CA GLU A 59 10.19 -9.77 11.66
C GLU A 59 9.54 -10.89 10.85
N GLN A 60 10.28 -11.95 10.58
CA GLN A 60 9.81 -13.09 9.79
C GLN A 60 8.55 -13.73 10.40
N VAL A 61 8.47 -13.81 11.73
CA VAL A 61 7.33 -14.38 12.46
C VAL A 61 6.05 -13.59 12.17
N ASP A 62 6.13 -12.25 12.09
CA ASP A 62 4.98 -11.41 11.79
C ASP A 62 4.51 -11.63 10.35
N ILE A 63 5.44 -11.72 9.40
CA ILE A 63 5.12 -11.99 7.99
C ILE A 63 4.42 -13.35 7.86
N GLU A 64 4.98 -14.41 8.45
CA GLU A 64 4.42 -15.76 8.41
C GLU A 64 3.05 -15.83 9.11
N THR A 65 2.87 -15.09 10.20
CA THR A 65 1.59 -14.97 10.92
C THR A 65 0.54 -14.28 10.07
N LEU A 66 0.90 -13.20 9.36
CA LEU A 66 0.00 -12.51 8.46
C LEU A 66 -0.40 -13.38 7.28
N LEU A 67 0.58 -13.97 6.60
CA LEU A 67 0.38 -14.71 5.34
C LEU A 67 -0.17 -16.12 5.56
N LEU A 68 0.00 -16.69 6.74
CA LEU A 68 -0.32 -18.09 7.07
C LEU A 68 0.30 -19.08 6.06
N LEU A 69 0.46 -19.46 5.21
CA LEU A 69 1.05 -20.28 4.14
C LEU A 69 0.68 -19.77 2.74
N GLU A 70 -0.09 -18.69 2.70
CA GLU A 70 -0.48 -18.09 1.43
C GLU A 70 0.73 -17.46 0.72
N ARG A 71 0.68 -17.45 -0.60
CA ARG A 71 1.67 -16.82 -1.46
C ARG A 71 0.99 -15.84 -2.41
N PRO A 72 0.82 -14.58 -1.98
CA PRO A 72 0.24 -13.56 -2.83
C PRO A 72 1.00 -13.41 -4.15
N ALA A 73 0.27 -13.15 -5.21
CA ALA A 73 0.86 -13.04 -6.55
C ALA A 73 1.71 -11.78 -6.72
N LEU A 74 1.42 -10.74 -5.93
CA LEU A 74 2.05 -9.43 -6.05
C LEU A 74 2.39 -8.84 -4.68
N MET A 75 3.63 -8.40 -4.49
CA MET A 75 3.95 -7.39 -3.48
C MET A 75 3.78 -6.01 -4.12
N MET A 76 2.88 -5.18 -3.57
CA MET A 76 2.75 -3.77 -3.97
C MET A 76 2.90 -2.90 -2.75
N THR A 77 3.97 -2.09 -2.69
CA THR A 77 4.36 -1.42 -1.46
C THR A 77 5.12 -0.12 -1.68
N ASP A 78 5.11 0.74 -0.66
CA ASP A 78 5.87 1.99 -0.57
C ASP A 78 6.68 2.01 0.74
N PRO A 79 7.81 1.31 0.79
CA PRO A 79 8.61 1.21 2.01
C PRO A 79 9.21 2.57 2.39
N PRO A 80 9.37 2.87 3.70
CA PRO A 80 10.02 4.10 4.14
C PRO A 80 11.48 4.13 3.72
N TYR A 81 11.92 5.24 3.11
CA TYR A 81 13.28 5.42 2.58
C TYR A 81 14.02 6.64 3.16
N GLY A 82 13.62 7.09 4.35
CA GLY A 82 14.34 8.10 5.14
C GLY A 82 14.27 9.52 4.58
N LEU A 83 13.13 9.92 4.00
CA LEU A 83 12.95 11.28 3.47
C LEU A 83 13.00 12.36 4.53
N ASN A 84 12.50 12.11 5.74
CA ASN A 84 12.36 13.11 6.79
C ASN A 84 13.70 13.71 7.21
N LYS A 85 14.78 12.93 7.27
CA LYS A 85 16.12 13.42 7.55
C LYS A 85 16.67 14.35 6.45
N ARG A 86 16.23 14.18 5.21
CA ARG A 86 16.64 15.01 4.05
C ARG A 86 15.78 16.26 3.91
N MET A 87 14.50 16.22 4.33
CA MET A 87 13.59 17.36 4.28
C MET A 87 13.76 18.35 5.44
N ALA A 88 14.43 17.96 6.52
CA ALA A 88 14.68 18.82 7.68
C ALA A 88 15.49 20.11 7.38
N GLY A 89 16.12 20.22 6.21
CA GLY A 89 16.87 21.38 5.74
C GLY A 89 16.14 22.32 4.78
N GLY A 90 14.89 22.00 4.36
CA GLY A 90 14.12 22.80 3.40
C GLY A 90 13.00 23.63 4.05
N THR A 91 12.46 24.60 3.30
CA THR A 91 11.35 25.49 3.72
C THR A 91 10.07 24.74 4.16
N TRP A 92 9.93 23.46 3.80
CA TRP A 92 8.83 22.56 4.18
C TRP A 92 9.03 21.87 5.52
N GLY A 93 10.25 21.79 6.03
CA GLY A 93 10.58 21.18 7.34
C GLY A 93 9.93 21.87 8.54
N LEU A 94 9.42 23.10 8.36
CA LEU A 94 8.72 23.84 9.41
C LEU A 94 7.22 23.51 9.50
N ALA A 95 6.61 23.03 8.41
CA ALA A 95 5.17 22.70 8.36
C ALA A 95 4.86 21.29 8.83
N TYR A 96 5.85 20.38 8.85
CA TYR A 96 5.69 18.96 9.15
C TYR A 96 6.49 18.48 10.38
N ARG A 97 6.83 19.36 11.30
CA ARG A 97 7.37 18.96 12.60
C ARG A 97 6.26 18.39 13.50
N HIS A 98 5.73 17.23 13.16
CA HIS A 98 5.06 16.39 14.13
C HIS A 98 6.13 15.55 14.83
N SER A 99 6.19 15.65 16.14
CA SER A 99 7.14 14.98 17.02
C SER A 99 7.14 13.45 16.93
N ASP A 100 6.13 12.88 16.27
CA ASP A 100 5.91 11.43 16.15
C ASP A 100 6.42 10.85 14.82
N MET A 101 6.94 11.69 13.90
CA MET A 101 7.40 11.25 12.57
C MET A 101 8.82 10.67 12.56
N ASP A 102 9.59 10.87 13.63
CA ASP A 102 11.00 10.48 13.67
C ASP A 102 11.24 8.98 13.90
N GLU A 103 10.25 8.23 14.40
CA GLU A 103 10.44 6.83 14.78
C GLU A 103 10.13 5.85 13.63
N TRP A 104 9.28 6.18 12.67
CA TRP A 104 8.86 5.25 11.61
C TRP A 104 9.50 5.49 10.22
N ASP A 105 10.06 6.68 9.94
CA ASP A 105 10.75 6.95 8.66
C ASP A 105 12.23 6.54 8.75
N TYR A 106 12.45 5.28 9.04
CA TYR A 106 13.77 4.67 8.89
C TYR A 106 13.93 4.13 7.45
N VAL A 107 15.18 4.01 7.00
CA VAL A 107 15.45 3.31 5.74
C VAL A 107 15.30 1.82 6.00
N VAL A 108 14.39 1.16 5.29
CA VAL A 108 14.26 -0.30 5.36
C VAL A 108 15.56 -0.93 4.86
N PRO A 109 16.17 -1.87 5.62
CA PRO A 109 17.35 -2.59 5.14
C PRO A 109 17.09 -3.31 3.81
N GLN A 110 18.07 -3.30 2.90
CA GLN A 110 17.93 -3.98 1.60
C GLN A 110 17.59 -5.48 1.76
N GLU A 111 18.22 -6.14 2.72
CA GLU A 111 17.95 -7.55 3.04
C GLU A 111 16.49 -7.81 3.43
N THR A 112 15.87 -6.89 4.16
CA THR A 112 14.44 -6.96 4.49
C THR A 112 13.60 -6.89 3.23
N LEU A 113 13.90 -5.94 2.34
CA LEU A 113 13.14 -5.77 1.10
C LEU A 113 13.28 -7.00 0.18
N ASP A 114 14.49 -7.57 0.10
CA ASP A 114 14.77 -8.78 -0.66
C ASP A 114 14.03 -10.00 -0.07
N ASN A 115 13.98 -10.11 1.26
CA ASN A 115 13.23 -11.14 1.96
C ASN A 115 11.72 -11.01 1.70
N LEU A 116 11.15 -9.83 1.86
CA LEU A 116 9.73 -9.56 1.60
C LEU A 116 9.32 -9.93 0.18
N GLN A 117 10.18 -9.62 -0.80
CA GLN A 117 9.93 -9.97 -2.20
C GLN A 117 9.88 -11.49 -2.43
N SER A 118 10.57 -12.29 -1.60
CA SER A 118 10.60 -13.75 -1.74
C SER A 118 9.24 -14.43 -1.45
N TYR A 119 8.33 -13.75 -0.78
CA TYR A 119 6.98 -14.26 -0.48
C TYR A 119 6.00 -14.12 -1.66
N THR A 120 6.39 -13.41 -2.72
CA THR A 120 5.51 -13.14 -3.87
C THR A 120 6.18 -13.46 -5.19
N SER A 121 5.37 -13.68 -6.23
CA SER A 121 5.90 -13.95 -7.59
C SER A 121 6.34 -12.67 -8.30
N ASN A 122 5.69 -11.55 -8.01
CA ASN A 122 5.95 -10.25 -8.64
C ASN A 122 6.00 -9.14 -7.59
N ALA A 123 6.61 -8.02 -7.96
CA ALA A 123 6.69 -6.86 -7.10
C ALA A 123 6.49 -5.54 -7.88
N ILE A 124 5.85 -4.57 -7.21
CA ILE A 124 5.82 -3.14 -7.51
C ILE A 124 6.27 -2.42 -6.26
N ILE A 125 7.42 -1.76 -6.30
CA ILE A 125 8.04 -1.10 -5.14
C ILE A 125 8.19 0.39 -5.47
N TRP A 126 7.31 1.21 -4.89
CA TRP A 126 7.40 2.66 -4.97
C TRP A 126 8.65 3.14 -4.24
N GLY A 127 9.28 4.19 -4.75
CA GLY A 127 10.57 4.63 -4.20
C GLY A 127 11.73 3.65 -4.47
N GLY A 128 11.56 2.65 -5.35
CA GLY A 128 12.60 1.67 -5.67
C GLY A 128 13.92 2.26 -6.15
N ASN A 129 13.91 3.51 -6.61
CA ASN A 129 15.14 4.26 -6.97
C ASN A 129 15.98 4.66 -5.75
N HIS A 130 15.51 4.46 -4.52
CA HIS A 130 16.25 4.69 -3.28
C HIS A 130 16.95 3.41 -2.76
N TYR A 131 16.75 2.28 -3.42
CA TYR A 131 17.26 0.95 -3.08
C TYR A 131 18.14 0.36 -4.18
N TYR A 132 18.92 -0.67 -3.86
CA TYR A 132 19.71 -1.43 -4.82
C TYR A 132 18.85 -2.47 -5.54
N MET A 133 18.10 -2.01 -6.55
CA MET A 133 17.20 -2.88 -7.30
C MET A 133 17.91 -3.52 -8.49
N LYS A 134 17.53 -4.77 -8.81
CA LYS A 134 17.98 -5.43 -10.04
C LYS A 134 17.51 -4.64 -11.28
N PRO A 135 18.24 -4.67 -12.40
CA PRO A 135 17.76 -4.06 -13.64
C PRO A 135 16.35 -4.52 -14.00
N SER A 136 15.46 -3.59 -14.30
CA SER A 136 14.10 -3.88 -14.73
C SER A 136 13.79 -3.13 -16.04
N ARG A 137 13.06 -3.79 -16.94
CA ARG A 137 12.52 -3.17 -18.15
C ARG A 137 11.26 -2.34 -17.89
N CYS A 138 10.58 -2.59 -16.77
CA CYS A 138 9.31 -1.98 -16.46
C CYS A 138 9.40 -1.12 -15.19
N TRP A 139 9.44 0.17 -15.39
CA TRP A 139 9.25 1.15 -14.35
C TRP A 139 7.86 1.76 -14.47
N LEU A 140 7.17 1.94 -13.35
CA LEU A 140 5.95 2.73 -13.32
C LEU A 140 6.28 4.13 -12.85
N ILE A 141 5.73 5.10 -13.54
CA ILE A 141 6.01 6.51 -13.30
C ILE A 141 4.70 7.17 -12.93
N TRP A 142 4.63 7.74 -11.75
CA TRP A 142 3.51 8.60 -11.37
C TRP A 142 3.92 10.05 -11.56
N LYS A 143 3.29 10.73 -12.52
CA LYS A 143 3.45 12.16 -12.73
C LYS A 143 2.55 12.89 -11.76
N LYS A 144 3.16 13.61 -10.82
CA LYS A 144 2.45 14.38 -9.80
C LYS A 144 1.89 15.68 -10.37
N PRO A 145 0.83 16.25 -9.73
CA PRO A 145 0.50 17.64 -9.93
C PRO A 145 1.72 18.51 -9.62
N TYR A 146 1.94 19.54 -10.44
CA TYR A 146 3.09 20.43 -10.27
C TYR A 146 3.12 21.07 -8.88
N LEU A 147 4.19 20.83 -8.14
CA LEU A 147 4.52 21.48 -6.87
C LEU A 147 5.96 21.98 -6.95
N PRO A 148 6.22 23.29 -6.82
CA PRO A 148 7.51 23.91 -7.17
C PRO A 148 8.75 23.37 -6.46
N THR A 149 8.56 22.65 -5.35
CA THR A 149 9.66 22.17 -4.47
C THR A 149 9.73 20.65 -4.34
N LEU A 150 8.84 19.94 -5.01
CA LEU A 150 8.80 18.47 -5.00
C LEU A 150 9.18 17.91 -6.36
N SER A 151 9.58 16.64 -6.40
CA SER A 151 9.83 15.92 -7.64
C SER A 151 8.55 15.88 -8.49
N ASP A 152 8.69 16.12 -9.79
CA ASP A 152 7.58 16.04 -10.76
C ASP A 152 7.03 14.62 -10.90
N VAL A 153 7.83 13.62 -10.55
CA VAL A 153 7.46 12.21 -10.71
C VAL A 153 7.88 11.39 -9.49
N GLU A 154 7.14 10.31 -9.24
CA GLU A 154 7.58 9.20 -8.41
C GLU A 154 7.74 7.94 -9.25
N LEU A 155 8.70 7.10 -8.86
CA LEU A 155 9.07 5.91 -9.60
C LEU A 155 8.77 4.66 -8.78
N ALA A 156 8.16 3.66 -9.43
CA ALA A 156 8.09 2.32 -8.87
C ALA A 156 8.93 1.35 -9.72
N TRP A 157 9.83 0.64 -9.06
CA TRP A 157 10.51 -0.50 -9.65
C TRP A 157 9.57 -1.70 -9.73
N THR A 158 9.69 -2.51 -10.77
CA THR A 158 8.87 -3.72 -10.91
C THR A 158 9.68 -4.92 -11.39
N THR A 159 9.15 -6.12 -11.12
CA THR A 159 9.68 -7.39 -11.67
C THR A 159 9.16 -7.71 -13.07
N PHE A 160 8.25 -6.91 -13.62
CA PHE A 160 7.58 -7.23 -14.89
C PHE A 160 8.49 -7.03 -16.10
N ASP A 161 8.42 -7.95 -17.06
CA ASP A 161 9.04 -7.81 -18.37
C ASP A 161 8.07 -7.14 -19.36
N LYS A 162 7.77 -5.87 -19.10
CA LYS A 162 6.86 -5.01 -19.90
C LYS A 162 7.50 -3.65 -20.15
N PRO A 163 7.04 -2.88 -21.14
CA PRO A 163 7.47 -1.48 -21.28
C PRO A 163 7.06 -0.64 -20.06
N SER A 164 7.93 0.30 -19.68
CA SER A 164 7.60 1.31 -18.65
C SER A 164 6.36 2.10 -19.02
N LYS A 165 5.58 2.48 -18.04
CA LYS A 165 4.33 3.25 -18.22
C LYS A 165 4.26 4.42 -17.25
N CYS A 166 3.59 5.48 -17.70
CA CYS A 166 3.33 6.67 -16.91
C CYS A 166 1.83 6.74 -16.57
N TYR A 167 1.53 7.01 -15.30
CA TYR A 167 0.21 7.36 -14.82
C TYR A 167 0.15 8.88 -14.59
N GLU A 168 -0.81 9.51 -15.21
CA GLU A 168 -1.12 10.93 -15.04
C GLU A 168 -2.62 11.06 -14.81
N ASN A 169 -3.02 11.62 -13.67
CA ASN A 169 -4.40 11.93 -13.40
C ASN A 169 -4.54 13.39 -12.96
N SER A 170 -4.98 14.23 -13.90
CA SER A 170 -5.21 15.65 -13.67
C SER A 170 -6.53 15.96 -12.92
N ARG A 171 -7.36 14.94 -12.66
CA ARG A 171 -8.71 15.10 -12.12
C ARG A 171 -8.87 14.78 -10.64
N GLN A 172 -7.90 14.10 -10.02
CA GLN A 172 -7.96 13.86 -8.58
C GLN A 172 -7.40 15.07 -7.84
N PRO A 173 -8.18 15.67 -6.94
CA PRO A 173 -7.63 16.64 -6.01
C PRO A 173 -6.49 15.96 -5.23
N PHE A 174 -5.40 16.66 -5.05
CA PHE A 174 -4.40 16.30 -4.08
C PHE A 174 -5.07 16.45 -2.70
N ASP A 175 -5.28 15.36 -1.99
CA ASP A 175 -5.94 15.34 -0.66
C ASP A 175 -5.10 15.99 0.44
N GLY A 176 -3.99 16.62 0.06
CA GLY A 176 -3.13 17.39 0.97
C GLY A 176 -2.15 16.53 1.78
N HIS A 177 -2.21 15.20 1.72
CA HIS A 177 -1.25 14.35 2.44
C HIS A 177 -0.07 13.99 1.52
N PRO A 178 1.14 14.51 1.77
CA PRO A 178 2.28 14.44 0.85
C PRO A 178 2.86 13.03 0.65
N THR A 179 2.49 12.06 1.48
CA THR A 179 3.05 10.70 1.44
C THR A 179 2.04 9.64 1.00
N SER A 180 0.74 9.95 0.91
CA SER A 180 -0.29 9.00 0.50
C SER A 180 -0.32 8.85 -1.02
N LYS A 181 -0.27 7.61 -1.52
CA LYS A 181 -0.48 7.34 -2.95
C LYS A 181 -1.97 7.47 -3.29
N PRO A 182 -2.34 8.15 -4.38
CA PRO A 182 -3.73 8.23 -4.80
C PRO A 182 -4.35 6.86 -5.07
N LEU A 183 -5.59 6.64 -4.61
CA LEU A 183 -6.31 5.38 -4.84
C LEU A 183 -6.35 4.99 -6.32
N GLY A 184 -6.65 5.96 -7.21
CA GLY A 184 -6.69 5.72 -8.65
C GLY A 184 -5.36 5.22 -9.25
N LEU A 185 -4.22 5.63 -8.69
CA LEU A 185 -2.90 5.13 -9.08
C LEU A 185 -2.77 3.63 -8.72
N LEU A 186 -3.16 3.25 -7.50
CA LEU A 186 -3.05 1.87 -7.04
C LEU A 186 -4.02 0.95 -7.79
N VAL A 187 -5.26 1.41 -8.02
CA VAL A 187 -6.23 0.70 -8.87
C VAL A 187 -5.67 0.50 -10.28
N TRP A 188 -5.05 1.54 -10.88
CA TRP A 188 -4.41 1.42 -12.18
C TRP A 188 -3.27 0.40 -12.18
N CYS A 189 -2.41 0.40 -11.16
CA CYS A 189 -1.34 -0.60 -11.02
C CYS A 189 -1.92 -2.01 -10.95
N LEU A 190 -2.88 -2.24 -10.06
CA LEU A 190 -3.47 -3.55 -9.85
C LEU A 190 -4.22 -4.06 -11.08
N THR A 191 -4.93 -3.19 -11.81
CA THR A 191 -5.65 -3.57 -13.02
C THR A 191 -4.73 -3.97 -14.17
N ASN A 192 -3.57 -3.30 -14.32
CA ASN A 192 -2.72 -3.47 -15.51
C ASN A 192 -1.54 -4.44 -15.30
N TYR A 193 -1.13 -4.70 -14.05
CA TYR A 193 0.12 -5.41 -13.78
C TYR A 193 -0.02 -6.64 -12.91
N ALA A 194 -1.14 -6.83 -12.23
CA ALA A 194 -1.29 -7.97 -11.35
C ALA A 194 -2.62 -8.69 -11.53
N THR A 195 -2.57 -10.00 -11.37
CA THR A 195 -3.71 -10.88 -11.12
C THR A 195 -3.47 -11.57 -9.78
N GLY A 196 -4.55 -11.88 -9.03
CA GLY A 196 -4.46 -12.55 -7.73
C GLY A 196 -4.24 -11.62 -6.55
N ASP A 197 -3.84 -12.21 -5.42
CA ASP A 197 -3.79 -11.55 -4.13
C ASP A 197 -2.57 -10.64 -3.97
N ILE A 198 -2.71 -9.66 -3.10
CA ILE A 198 -1.73 -8.60 -2.88
C ILE A 198 -1.13 -8.73 -1.47
N PHE A 199 0.17 -8.50 -1.36
CA PHE A 199 0.88 -8.31 -0.11
C PHE A 199 1.41 -6.88 -0.05
N ASP A 200 1.05 -6.14 1.00
CA ASP A 200 1.61 -4.83 1.28
C ASP A 200 2.16 -4.79 2.72
N PRO A 201 3.49 -4.95 2.88
CA PRO A 201 4.13 -4.96 4.20
C PRO A 201 4.28 -3.58 4.85
N PHE A 202 3.94 -2.49 4.14
CA PHE A 202 3.99 -1.11 4.62
C PHE A 202 2.69 -0.37 4.27
N LEU A 203 1.57 -0.90 4.78
CA LEU A 203 0.22 -0.57 4.32
C LEU A 203 -0.19 0.90 4.60
N GLY A 204 0.33 1.49 5.67
CA GLY A 204 -0.03 2.84 6.08
C GLY A 204 -1.53 2.97 6.39
N SER A 205 -2.17 3.92 5.76
CA SER A 205 -3.61 4.22 5.92
C SER A 205 -4.55 3.33 5.09
N GLY A 206 -4.05 2.22 4.53
CA GLY A 206 -4.89 1.20 3.89
C GLY A 206 -5.25 1.41 2.43
N THR A 207 -4.64 2.34 1.70
CA THR A 207 -5.03 2.63 0.30
C THR A 207 -4.89 1.41 -0.62
N THR A 208 -3.86 0.57 -0.42
CA THR A 208 -3.69 -0.69 -1.16
C THR A 208 -4.82 -1.68 -0.87
N MET A 209 -5.27 -1.78 0.39
CA MET A 209 -6.37 -2.66 0.76
C MET A 209 -7.70 -2.20 0.18
N VAL A 210 -7.97 -0.88 0.16
CA VAL A 210 -9.13 -0.30 -0.53
C VAL A 210 -9.11 -0.60 -2.03
N ALA A 211 -7.95 -0.41 -2.68
CA ALA A 211 -7.81 -0.72 -4.10
C ALA A 211 -8.05 -2.22 -4.40
N ALA A 212 -7.57 -3.09 -3.50
CA ALA A 212 -7.80 -4.53 -3.60
C ALA A 212 -9.29 -4.88 -3.46
N GLU A 213 -10.00 -4.30 -2.48
CA GLU A 213 -11.44 -4.52 -2.29
C GLU A 213 -12.24 -4.07 -3.50
N GLN A 214 -11.99 -2.87 -4.04
CA GLN A 214 -12.66 -2.38 -5.25
C GLN A 214 -12.47 -3.28 -6.48
N LEU A 215 -11.39 -4.06 -6.50
CA LEU A 215 -11.09 -5.00 -7.58
C LEU A 215 -11.45 -6.45 -7.26
N GLY A 216 -12.10 -6.70 -6.12
CA GLY A 216 -12.51 -8.04 -5.70
C GLY A 216 -11.34 -8.97 -5.34
N ARG A 217 -10.18 -8.41 -4.91
CA ARG A 217 -8.95 -9.15 -4.57
C ARG A 217 -8.73 -9.19 -3.07
N ILE A 218 -7.93 -10.14 -2.61
CA ILE A 218 -7.47 -10.21 -1.23
C ILE A 218 -6.21 -9.36 -1.06
N CYS A 219 -6.15 -8.62 0.04
CA CYS A 219 -4.95 -7.92 0.48
C CYS A 219 -4.50 -8.46 1.84
N TYR A 220 -3.24 -8.84 1.93
CA TYR A 220 -2.53 -9.14 3.17
C TYR A 220 -1.70 -7.90 3.49
N GLY A 221 -2.17 -7.09 4.44
CA GLY A 221 -1.56 -5.82 4.81
C GLY A 221 -0.87 -5.87 6.15
N MET A 222 0.29 -5.25 6.27
CA MET A 222 0.99 -5.06 7.55
C MET A 222 1.29 -3.58 7.76
N GLU A 223 1.11 -3.14 9.00
CA GLU A 223 1.45 -1.78 9.41
C GLU A 223 2.02 -1.81 10.83
N ILE A 224 3.12 -1.10 11.02
CA ILE A 224 3.85 -1.12 12.29
C ILE A 224 3.18 -0.24 13.36
N GLU A 225 2.51 0.84 12.96
CA GLU A 225 1.92 1.82 13.85
C GLU A 225 0.46 1.48 14.18
N PRO A 226 0.12 1.18 15.45
CA PRO A 226 -1.25 0.83 15.83
C PRO A 226 -2.29 1.87 15.41
N LYS A 227 -1.96 3.15 15.42
CA LYS A 227 -2.89 4.21 15.02
C LYS A 227 -3.24 4.16 13.53
N TYR A 228 -2.31 3.78 12.64
CA TYR A 228 -2.61 3.62 11.21
C TYR A 228 -3.36 2.32 10.93
N VAL A 229 -3.12 1.26 11.71
CA VAL A 229 -3.98 0.07 11.69
C VAL A 229 -5.42 0.46 12.00
N ALA A 230 -5.65 1.25 13.05
CA ALA A 230 -6.99 1.73 13.42
C ALA A 230 -7.64 2.59 12.31
N VAL A 231 -6.86 3.47 11.66
CA VAL A 231 -7.32 4.25 10.49
C VAL A 231 -7.77 3.32 9.36
N THR A 232 -6.99 2.27 9.07
CA THR A 232 -7.34 1.29 8.04
C THR A 232 -8.62 0.54 8.40
N LEU A 233 -8.77 0.07 9.66
CA LEU A 233 -9.97 -0.61 10.12
C LEU A 233 -11.21 0.26 9.99
N GLU A 234 -11.12 1.54 10.38
CA GLU A 234 -12.22 2.51 10.26
C GLU A 234 -12.60 2.74 8.81
N ARG A 235 -11.60 2.95 7.94
CA ARG A 235 -11.80 3.16 6.50
C ARG A 235 -12.52 1.97 5.85
N MET A 236 -12.06 0.76 6.13
CA MET A 236 -12.68 -0.47 5.60
C MET A 236 -14.07 -0.71 6.18
N SER A 237 -14.29 -0.40 7.47
CA SER A 237 -15.62 -0.43 8.10
C SER A 237 -16.58 0.55 7.42
N GLY A 238 -16.12 1.75 7.08
CA GLY A 238 -16.88 2.73 6.32
C GLY A 238 -17.27 2.27 4.91
N MET A 239 -16.54 1.32 4.35
CA MET A 239 -16.87 0.63 3.09
C MET A 239 -17.82 -0.57 3.30
N GLY A 240 -18.36 -0.78 4.50
CA GLY A 240 -19.32 -1.85 4.81
C GLY A 240 -18.68 -3.20 5.17
N LEU A 241 -17.38 -3.26 5.37
CA LEU A 241 -16.71 -4.45 5.87
C LEU A 241 -16.75 -4.49 7.40
N GLU A 242 -16.78 -5.70 7.98
CA GLU A 242 -16.76 -5.91 9.44
C GLU A 242 -15.37 -6.39 9.89
N PRO A 243 -14.51 -5.51 10.43
CA PRO A 243 -13.23 -5.95 10.99
C PRO A 243 -13.44 -6.80 12.24
N LYS A 244 -12.73 -7.94 12.33
CA LYS A 244 -12.76 -8.86 13.46
C LYS A 244 -11.36 -9.19 13.92
N LEU A 245 -11.10 -9.07 15.22
CA LEU A 245 -9.82 -9.48 15.79
C LEU A 245 -9.71 -11.01 15.69
N ALA A 246 -8.72 -11.49 14.91
CA ALA A 246 -8.52 -12.92 14.66
C ALA A 246 -7.52 -13.57 15.64
N GLY A 247 -6.57 -12.79 16.20
CA GLY A 247 -5.55 -13.30 17.12
C GLY A 247 -4.51 -12.25 17.53
N ARG A 248 -3.58 -12.72 18.32
CA ARG A 248 -2.36 -12.00 18.77
C ARG A 248 -1.15 -12.89 18.59
#